data_c12af8293fb6d8c11944addd46145e62
#
_entry.id   c12af8293fb6d8c11944addd46145e62
#
_cell.length_a   1.000
_cell.length_b   1.000
_cell.length_c   1.000
_cell.angle_alpha   90.00
_cell.angle_beta   90.00
_cell.angle_gamma   90.00
#
_symmetry.space_group_name_H-M   'P 1'
#
loop_
_entity.id
_entity.type
_entity.pdbx_description
1 polymer ?
#
loop_
_entity_poly.entity_id
_entity_poly.type
_entity_poly.pdbx_seq_one_letter_code
_entity_poly.pdbx_strand_id
1 'polypeptide(L)'
;MPEVYLLIDVDGVLIPFPDSEGNGPATHVRHSVVPTGYDAGSQVPIWLDPTHGPMLAELISELPLTPVWCTSWRGDANPLIGAKLGLEPFPHVELARQDITTSHPNGYLWKRDDVSAWLGTAQAVWIDDDFTPADHVWAAGRTAAGIPTLLVQPDPKVGLLPTHLETIRSWMAGLVGMPSRSFTSLRD
;
A
#
# COMPACT_ATOMS: atom_id res chain seq x y z
N MET A 1 -20.53 -7.57 3.19
CA MET A 1 -19.22 -8.23 3.37
C MET A 1 -18.44 -7.42 4.37
N PRO A 2 -17.52 -8.01 5.14
CA PRO A 2 -16.62 -7.21 5.97
C PRO A 2 -15.82 -6.27 5.09
N GLU A 3 -15.49 -5.09 5.60
CA GLU A 3 -14.68 -4.10 4.92
C GLU A 3 -13.25 -4.63 4.70
N VAL A 4 -12.71 -4.45 3.50
CA VAL A 4 -11.33 -4.81 3.15
C VAL A 4 -10.56 -3.52 2.84
N TYR A 5 -9.55 -3.22 3.62
CA TYR A 5 -8.71 -2.06 3.37
C TYR A 5 -7.66 -2.36 2.30
N LEU A 6 -7.46 -1.41 1.39
CA LEU A 6 -6.37 -1.41 0.42
C LEU A 6 -5.32 -0.39 0.88
N LEU A 7 -4.29 -0.87 1.57
CA LEU A 7 -3.17 -0.04 2.01
C LEU A 7 -2.18 0.11 0.87
N ILE A 8 -1.82 1.35 0.54
CA ILE A 8 -0.98 1.67 -0.62
C ILE A 8 0.22 2.49 -0.16
N ASP A 9 1.43 1.96 -0.38
CA ASP A 9 2.66 2.74 -0.28
C ASP A 9 2.89 3.57 -1.54
N VAL A 10 3.83 4.50 -1.47
CA VAL A 10 4.19 5.43 -2.55
C VAL A 10 5.59 5.15 -3.07
N ASP A 11 6.61 5.26 -2.22
CA ASP A 11 8.00 5.03 -2.60
C ASP A 11 8.22 3.53 -2.92
N GLY A 12 8.93 3.22 -4.01
CA GLY A 12 9.09 1.84 -4.50
C GLY A 12 7.83 1.20 -5.11
N VAL A 13 6.65 1.83 -4.96
CA VAL A 13 5.35 1.34 -5.47
C VAL A 13 4.83 2.21 -6.61
N LEU A 14 4.48 3.46 -6.33
CA LEU A 14 4.01 4.43 -7.34
C LEU A 14 5.15 5.31 -7.85
N ILE A 15 6.17 5.50 -7.03
CA ILE A 15 7.41 6.20 -7.34
C ILE A 15 8.56 5.18 -7.27
N PRO A 16 8.93 4.55 -8.39
CA PRO A 16 10.08 3.65 -8.41
C PRO A 16 11.37 4.37 -8.06
N PHE A 17 12.30 3.67 -7.42
CA PHE A 17 13.62 4.23 -7.18
C PHE A 17 14.37 4.43 -8.50
N PRO A 18 15.00 5.59 -8.70
CA PRO A 18 15.71 5.90 -9.93
C PRO A 18 16.92 4.95 -10.12
N ASP A 19 17.37 4.87 -11.37
CA ASP A 19 18.61 4.18 -11.72
C ASP A 19 19.85 4.91 -11.18
N SER A 20 21.03 4.37 -11.45
CA SER A 20 22.32 4.95 -11.01
C SER A 20 22.62 6.32 -11.64
N GLU A 21 21.93 6.70 -12.70
CA GLU A 21 22.04 7.99 -13.37
C GLU A 21 21.00 9.00 -12.88
N GLY A 22 20.07 8.56 -12.01
CA GLY A 22 19.00 9.38 -11.45
C GLY A 22 17.77 9.47 -12.35
N ASN A 23 17.58 8.53 -13.30
CA ASN A 23 16.43 8.48 -14.17
C ASN A 23 15.38 7.50 -13.63
N GLY A 24 14.10 7.85 -13.76
CA GLY A 24 12.99 6.93 -13.55
C GLY A 24 12.76 6.04 -14.77
N PRO A 25 11.89 5.01 -14.63
CA PRO A 25 11.51 4.14 -15.75
C PRO A 25 10.94 4.93 -16.94
N ALA A 26 11.15 4.44 -18.17
CA ALA A 26 10.76 5.13 -19.40
C ALA A 26 9.24 5.37 -19.54
N THR A 27 8.42 4.58 -18.84
CA THR A 27 6.94 4.74 -18.77
C THR A 27 6.50 5.86 -17.84
N HIS A 28 7.38 6.37 -17.00
CA HIS A 28 7.07 7.34 -15.96
C HIS A 28 7.36 8.76 -16.39
N VAL A 29 6.48 9.68 -16.00
CA VAL A 29 6.63 11.12 -16.22
C VAL A 29 7.28 11.74 -14.99
N ARG A 30 8.33 12.55 -15.23
CA ARG A 30 9.02 13.28 -14.17
C ARG A 30 8.19 14.48 -13.70
N HIS A 31 7.99 14.59 -12.42
CA HIS A 31 7.39 15.74 -11.73
C HIS A 31 8.39 16.30 -10.72
N SER A 32 8.12 17.53 -10.27
CA SER A 32 8.83 18.15 -9.14
C SER A 32 7.78 18.54 -8.09
N VAL A 33 8.02 18.18 -6.84
CA VAL A 33 7.12 18.45 -5.71
C VAL A 33 7.90 19.05 -4.54
N VAL A 34 7.19 19.74 -3.65
CA VAL A 34 7.75 20.28 -2.40
C VAL A 34 6.96 19.64 -1.25
N PRO A 35 7.49 18.61 -0.59
CA PRO A 35 6.83 18.00 0.56
C PRO A 35 6.73 18.96 1.73
N THR A 36 5.74 18.75 2.60
CA THR A 36 5.58 19.52 3.83
C THR A 36 6.85 19.45 4.70
N GLY A 37 7.30 20.59 5.18
CA GLY A 37 8.52 20.72 5.99
C GLY A 37 9.80 20.96 5.18
N TYR A 38 9.74 20.95 3.87
CA TYR A 38 10.85 21.38 2.99
C TYR A 38 10.77 22.87 2.69
N ASP A 39 11.92 23.50 2.49
CA ASP A 39 11.95 24.88 2.04
C ASP A 39 11.30 25.02 0.66
N ALA A 40 10.59 26.13 0.42
CA ALA A 40 9.86 26.38 -0.84
C ALA A 40 10.71 26.29 -2.11
N GLY A 41 12.04 26.41 -2.02
CA GLY A 41 12.99 26.21 -3.10
C GLY A 41 13.51 24.78 -3.28
N SER A 42 13.19 23.89 -2.33
CA SER A 42 13.67 22.50 -2.34
C SER A 42 12.69 21.62 -3.10
N GLN A 43 12.95 21.43 -4.39
CA GLN A 43 12.12 20.55 -5.23
C GLN A 43 12.65 19.12 -5.22
N VAL A 44 11.77 18.17 -4.86
CA VAL A 44 12.05 16.73 -4.92
C VAL A 44 11.55 16.19 -6.26
N PRO A 45 12.41 15.60 -7.09
CA PRO A 45 11.97 14.94 -8.31
C PRO A 45 11.30 13.62 -7.98
N ILE A 46 10.17 13.35 -8.64
CA ILE A 46 9.43 12.09 -8.57
C ILE A 46 9.06 11.64 -9.99
N TRP A 47 8.87 10.35 -10.17
CA TRP A 47 8.45 9.76 -11.45
C TRP A 47 7.17 8.98 -11.22
N LEU A 48 6.11 9.31 -11.95
CA LEU A 48 4.80 8.67 -11.87
C LEU A 48 4.40 8.09 -13.22
N ASP A 49 3.95 6.84 -13.23
CA ASP A 49 3.29 6.27 -14.41
C ASP A 49 1.83 6.79 -14.46
N PRO A 50 1.45 7.51 -15.53
CA PRO A 50 0.09 8.05 -15.65
C PRO A 50 -0.99 6.96 -15.72
N THR A 51 -0.62 5.71 -15.96
CA THR A 51 -1.57 4.59 -15.98
C THR A 51 -1.95 4.10 -14.58
N HIS A 52 -1.14 4.37 -13.55
CA HIS A 52 -1.41 3.92 -12.18
C HIS A 52 -2.71 4.47 -11.61
N GLY A 53 -3.03 5.73 -11.89
CA GLY A 53 -4.27 6.34 -11.43
C GLY A 53 -5.53 5.63 -11.97
N PRO A 54 -5.71 5.54 -13.30
CA PRO A 54 -6.81 4.78 -13.89
C PRO A 54 -6.88 3.33 -13.42
N MET A 55 -5.74 2.62 -13.33
CA MET A 55 -5.69 1.22 -12.87
C MET A 55 -6.21 1.06 -11.43
N LEU A 56 -5.77 1.93 -10.51
CA LEU A 56 -6.22 1.91 -9.12
C LEU A 56 -7.69 2.32 -8.99
N ALA A 57 -8.14 3.35 -9.73
CA ALA A 57 -9.52 3.79 -9.73
C ALA A 57 -10.45 2.68 -10.24
N GLU A 58 -10.07 1.95 -11.30
CA GLU A 58 -10.81 0.80 -11.80
C GLU A 58 -10.91 -0.29 -10.73
N LEU A 59 -9.77 -0.72 -10.14
CA LEU A 59 -9.75 -1.74 -9.09
C LEU A 59 -10.67 -1.39 -7.91
N ILE A 60 -10.61 -0.14 -7.44
CA ILE A 60 -11.42 0.34 -6.32
C ILE A 60 -12.92 0.39 -6.70
N SER A 61 -13.26 0.71 -7.95
CA SER A 61 -14.64 0.73 -8.42
C SER A 61 -15.24 -0.68 -8.60
N GLU A 62 -14.41 -1.65 -8.96
CA GLU A 62 -14.83 -3.04 -9.21
C GLU A 62 -14.98 -3.86 -7.93
N LEU A 63 -14.17 -3.58 -6.91
CA LEU A 63 -14.07 -4.39 -5.72
C LEU A 63 -14.44 -3.61 -4.46
N PRO A 64 -15.02 -4.25 -3.43
CA PRO A 64 -15.36 -3.60 -2.15
C PRO A 64 -14.09 -3.34 -1.33
N LEU A 65 -13.21 -2.49 -1.85
CA LEU A 65 -11.96 -2.08 -1.24
C LEU A 65 -12.06 -0.63 -0.74
N THR A 66 -11.57 -0.39 0.47
CA THR A 66 -11.43 0.96 1.03
C THR A 66 -9.97 1.39 0.94
N PRO A 67 -9.62 2.29 -0.01
CA PRO A 67 -8.23 2.69 -0.22
C PRO A 67 -7.73 3.59 0.92
N VAL A 68 -6.48 3.38 1.32
CA VAL A 68 -5.80 4.13 2.40
C VAL A 68 -4.33 4.28 2.07
N TRP A 69 -3.79 5.46 2.16
CA TRP A 69 -2.35 5.67 2.05
C TRP A 69 -1.62 5.08 3.27
N CYS A 70 -0.59 4.29 3.01
CA CYS A 70 0.27 3.70 4.04
C CYS A 70 1.75 4.02 3.73
N THR A 71 2.10 5.30 3.79
CA THR A 71 3.34 5.85 3.26
C THR A 71 3.94 6.90 4.16
N SER A 72 5.25 7.08 4.06
CA SER A 72 5.98 8.18 4.72
C SER A 72 5.51 9.58 4.26
N TRP A 73 4.89 9.69 3.10
CA TRP A 73 4.29 10.93 2.58
C TRP A 73 3.07 11.41 3.37
N ARG A 74 2.39 10.52 4.12
CA ARG A 74 1.24 10.86 4.97
C ARG A 74 0.21 11.71 4.23
N GLY A 75 -0.19 12.86 4.81
CA GLY A 75 -1.13 13.79 4.21
C GLY A 75 -0.70 14.38 2.86
N ASP A 76 0.60 14.44 2.58
CA ASP A 76 1.15 14.91 1.31
C ASP A 76 0.87 13.96 0.14
N ALA A 77 0.59 12.68 0.41
CA ALA A 77 0.27 11.71 -0.63
C ALA A 77 -0.92 12.15 -1.49
N ASN A 78 -1.95 12.75 -0.91
CA ASN A 78 -3.11 13.24 -1.67
C ASN A 78 -2.75 14.38 -2.65
N PRO A 79 -2.24 15.55 -2.19
CA PRO A 79 -2.01 16.69 -3.08
C PRO A 79 -0.81 16.50 -4.01
N LEU A 80 0.22 15.74 -3.59
CA LEU A 80 1.46 15.66 -4.34
C LEU A 80 1.53 14.44 -5.27
N ILE A 81 0.85 13.35 -4.94
CA ILE A 81 0.86 12.09 -5.69
C ILE A 81 -0.54 11.78 -6.26
N GLY A 82 -1.55 11.59 -5.40
CA GLY A 82 -2.90 11.22 -5.79
C GLY A 82 -3.51 12.17 -6.81
N ALA A 83 -3.41 13.47 -6.59
CA ALA A 83 -3.93 14.48 -7.51
C ALA A 83 -3.26 14.44 -8.90
N LYS A 84 -1.95 14.09 -8.97
CA LYS A 84 -1.25 13.93 -10.25
C LYS A 84 -1.65 12.68 -11.02
N LEU A 85 -2.07 11.66 -10.30
CA LEU A 85 -2.61 10.41 -10.85
C LEU A 85 -4.12 10.48 -11.13
N GLY A 86 -4.79 11.58 -10.76
CA GLY A 86 -6.25 11.74 -10.93
C GLY A 86 -7.06 10.88 -9.96
N LEU A 87 -6.49 10.53 -8.82
CA LEU A 87 -7.18 9.80 -7.74
C LEU A 87 -7.94 10.76 -6.83
N GLU A 88 -9.10 10.31 -6.35
CA GLU A 88 -9.79 10.98 -5.25
C GLU A 88 -8.94 10.93 -3.96
N PRO A 89 -9.12 11.85 -3.03
CA PRO A 89 -8.37 11.84 -1.78
C PRO A 89 -8.68 10.61 -0.92
N PHE A 90 -7.63 9.92 -0.47
CA PHE A 90 -7.73 8.80 0.48
C PHE A 90 -7.33 9.22 1.89
N PRO A 91 -7.88 8.60 2.95
CA PRO A 91 -7.31 8.69 4.28
C PRO A 91 -5.90 8.10 4.30
N HIS A 92 -5.12 8.35 5.37
CA HIS A 92 -3.81 7.74 5.53
C HIS A 92 -3.66 7.14 6.93
N VAL A 93 -2.79 6.13 7.04
CA VAL A 93 -2.37 5.59 8.34
C VAL A 93 -1.41 6.58 8.98
N GLU A 94 -1.67 6.97 10.23
CA GLU A 94 -0.71 7.75 11.02
C GLU A 94 0.45 6.85 11.42
N LEU A 95 1.62 7.11 10.86
CA LEU A 95 2.85 6.38 11.13
C LEU A 95 3.69 7.14 12.17
N ALA A 96 3.90 6.56 13.34
CA ALA A 96 4.59 7.21 14.45
C ALA A 96 6.08 7.40 14.17
N ARG A 97 6.72 6.43 13.51
CA ARG A 97 8.15 6.47 13.22
C ARG A 97 8.45 7.42 12.06
N GLN A 98 9.44 8.30 12.26
CA GLN A 98 9.91 9.24 11.23
C GLN A 98 11.20 8.79 10.52
N ASP A 99 11.98 7.90 11.13
CA ASP A 99 13.19 7.35 10.52
C ASP A 99 12.80 6.22 9.57
N ILE A 100 12.70 6.55 8.30
CA ILE A 100 12.28 5.64 7.22
C ILE A 100 13.46 4.87 6.61
N THR A 101 14.69 5.12 7.05
CA THR A 101 15.91 4.59 6.41
C THR A 101 16.30 3.20 6.91
N THR A 102 15.67 2.71 7.97
CA THR A 102 16.03 1.44 8.60
C THR A 102 14.80 0.58 8.88
N SER A 103 14.93 -0.73 8.65
CA SER A 103 13.97 -1.72 9.11
C SER A 103 13.72 -1.61 10.61
N HIS A 104 12.58 -2.09 11.08
CA HIS A 104 12.31 -2.20 12.51
C HIS A 104 13.43 -3.04 13.18
N PRO A 105 13.88 -2.73 14.41
CA PRO A 105 14.90 -3.50 15.13
C PRO A 105 14.62 -4.99 15.21
N ASN A 106 13.36 -5.40 15.16
CA ASN A 106 12.94 -6.80 15.18
C ASN A 106 12.92 -7.47 13.78
N GLY A 107 13.45 -6.81 12.73
CA GLY A 107 13.64 -7.39 11.41
C GLY A 107 12.39 -7.49 10.54
N TYR A 108 11.40 -6.62 10.75
CA TYR A 108 10.21 -6.50 9.90
C TYR A 108 10.03 -5.07 9.39
N LEU A 109 9.06 -4.86 8.48
CA LEU A 109 8.75 -3.54 7.92
C LEU A 109 8.42 -2.53 9.04
N TRP A 110 9.07 -1.39 9.02
CA TRP A 110 8.96 -0.38 10.08
C TRP A 110 7.54 0.14 10.32
N LYS A 111 6.68 0.11 9.31
CA LYS A 111 5.27 0.51 9.38
C LYS A 111 4.38 -0.51 10.09
N ARG A 112 4.82 -1.78 10.23
CA ARG A 112 3.95 -2.90 10.58
C ARG A 112 3.22 -2.74 11.90
N ASP A 113 3.86 -2.20 12.93
CA ASP A 113 3.24 -2.07 14.25
C ASP A 113 2.09 -1.04 14.22
N ASP A 114 2.30 0.11 13.57
CA ASP A 114 1.27 1.13 13.39
C ASP A 114 0.11 0.60 12.53
N VAL A 115 0.42 -0.09 11.44
CA VAL A 115 -0.57 -0.74 10.58
C VAL A 115 -1.35 -1.82 11.33
N SER A 116 -0.68 -2.64 12.13
CA SER A 116 -1.33 -3.67 12.95
C SER A 116 -2.30 -3.06 13.95
N ALA A 117 -1.90 -1.98 14.63
CA ALA A 117 -2.73 -1.27 15.58
C ALA A 117 -3.93 -0.60 14.88
N TRP A 118 -3.71 0.00 13.69
CA TRP A 118 -4.74 0.67 12.91
C TRP A 118 -5.77 -0.31 12.34
N LEU A 119 -5.31 -1.43 11.76
CA LEU A 119 -6.17 -2.47 11.18
C LEU A 119 -6.98 -3.24 12.23
N GLY A 120 -6.43 -3.50 13.41
CA GLY A 120 -7.04 -4.41 14.37
C GLY A 120 -7.38 -5.76 13.73
N THR A 121 -8.68 -6.09 13.66
CA THR A 121 -9.20 -7.33 13.06
C THR A 121 -9.77 -7.13 11.65
N ALA A 122 -9.56 -5.97 11.01
CA ALA A 122 -10.02 -5.72 9.66
C ALA A 122 -9.18 -6.51 8.64
N GLN A 123 -9.84 -6.94 7.56
CA GLN A 123 -9.17 -7.58 6.42
C GLN A 123 -8.39 -6.55 5.61
N ALA A 124 -7.28 -6.95 5.00
CA ALA A 124 -6.45 -6.02 4.27
C ALA A 124 -5.75 -6.64 3.07
N VAL A 125 -5.60 -5.83 2.02
CA VAL A 125 -4.56 -5.93 1.01
C VAL A 125 -3.55 -4.82 1.31
N TRP A 126 -2.27 -5.13 1.35
CA TRP A 126 -1.21 -4.16 1.58
C TRP A 126 -0.18 -4.24 0.47
N ILE A 127 0.00 -3.13 -0.26
CA ILE A 127 0.99 -2.98 -1.34
C ILE A 127 2.15 -2.16 -0.79
N ASP A 128 3.34 -2.77 -0.75
CA ASP A 128 4.57 -2.16 -0.23
C ASP A 128 5.77 -2.93 -0.80
N ASP A 129 6.86 -2.25 -1.15
CA ASP A 129 8.05 -2.87 -1.73
C ASP A 129 9.02 -3.45 -0.70
N ASP A 130 8.89 -3.06 0.57
CA ASP A 130 9.90 -3.31 1.61
C ASP A 130 9.48 -4.42 2.60
N PHE A 131 8.59 -5.34 2.19
CA PHE A 131 8.23 -6.49 3.04
C PHE A 131 9.41 -7.42 3.27
N THR A 132 9.53 -7.89 4.49
CA THR A 132 10.49 -8.89 4.91
C THR A 132 9.82 -10.27 5.07
N PRO A 133 10.58 -11.38 5.19
CA PRO A 133 10.02 -12.68 5.52
C PRO A 133 9.16 -12.67 6.81
N ALA A 134 9.49 -11.82 7.78
CA ALA A 134 8.73 -11.70 9.03
C ALA A 134 7.33 -11.06 8.80
N ASP A 135 7.18 -10.21 7.79
CA ASP A 135 5.88 -9.62 7.43
C ASP A 135 4.99 -10.66 6.75
N HIS A 136 5.55 -11.51 5.90
CA HIS A 136 4.81 -12.63 5.30
C HIS A 136 4.33 -13.63 6.35
N VAL A 137 5.14 -13.94 7.37
CA VAL A 137 4.74 -14.78 8.52
C VAL A 137 3.61 -14.11 9.30
N TRP A 138 3.68 -12.80 9.54
CA TRP A 138 2.64 -12.04 10.21
C TRP A 138 1.31 -12.08 9.43
N ALA A 139 1.33 -11.82 8.12
CA ALA A 139 0.13 -11.86 7.29
C ALA A 139 -0.50 -13.27 7.22
N ALA A 140 0.34 -14.31 7.12
CA ALA A 140 -0.12 -15.71 7.19
C ALA A 140 -0.77 -16.02 8.54
N GLY A 141 -0.19 -15.53 9.65
CA GLY A 141 -0.76 -15.69 11.00
C GLY A 141 -2.13 -15.02 11.13
N ARG A 142 -2.30 -13.80 10.61
CA ARG A 142 -3.60 -13.12 10.58
C ARG A 142 -4.63 -13.93 9.79
N THR A 143 -4.25 -14.41 8.60
CA THR A 143 -5.13 -15.22 7.76
C THR A 143 -5.51 -16.54 8.45
N ALA A 144 -4.58 -17.22 9.10
CA ALA A 144 -4.86 -18.43 9.88
C ALA A 144 -5.80 -18.17 11.07
N ALA A 145 -5.74 -16.97 11.65
CA ALA A 145 -6.64 -16.51 12.70
C ALA A 145 -8.02 -16.06 12.17
N GLY A 146 -8.29 -16.21 10.88
CA GLY A 146 -9.57 -15.81 10.26
C GLY A 146 -9.65 -14.33 9.87
N ILE A 147 -8.49 -13.65 9.77
CA ILE A 147 -8.37 -12.26 9.34
C ILE A 147 -7.59 -12.23 8.03
N PRO A 148 -8.24 -12.41 6.88
CA PRO A 148 -7.58 -12.47 5.58
C PRO A 148 -6.68 -11.24 5.35
N THR A 149 -5.42 -11.49 5.00
CA THR A 149 -4.43 -10.44 4.77
C THR A 149 -3.53 -10.85 3.61
N LEU A 150 -3.53 -10.03 2.55
CA LEU A 150 -2.69 -10.19 1.37
C LEU A 150 -1.58 -9.14 1.38
N LEU A 151 -0.34 -9.56 1.21
CA LEU A 151 0.79 -8.67 0.91
C LEU A 151 1.10 -8.75 -0.58
N VAL A 152 1.24 -7.59 -1.22
CA VAL A 152 1.63 -7.44 -2.64
C VAL A 152 2.91 -6.64 -2.67
N GLN A 153 3.99 -7.25 -3.16
CA GLN A 153 5.33 -6.66 -3.13
C GLN A 153 5.84 -6.37 -4.55
N PRO A 154 5.74 -5.12 -5.01
CA PRO A 154 6.39 -4.69 -6.26
C PRO A 154 7.92 -4.70 -6.15
N ASP A 155 8.60 -4.82 -7.29
CA ASP A 155 10.02 -4.51 -7.37
C ASP A 155 10.20 -2.98 -7.24
N PRO A 156 10.98 -2.46 -6.27
CA PRO A 156 11.11 -1.04 -6.02
C PRO A 156 11.71 -0.23 -7.18
N LYS A 157 12.34 -0.88 -8.15
CA LYS A 157 12.87 -0.22 -9.35
C LYS A 157 11.88 -0.18 -10.52
N VAL A 158 10.82 -0.97 -10.43
CA VAL A 158 9.79 -1.11 -11.47
C VAL A 158 8.47 -0.47 -11.03
N GLY A 159 8.10 -0.64 -9.77
CA GLY A 159 6.85 -0.17 -9.20
C GLY A 159 5.66 -1.09 -9.46
N LEU A 160 4.47 -0.52 -9.34
CA LEU A 160 3.19 -1.22 -9.49
C LEU A 160 2.96 -1.66 -10.94
N LEU A 161 2.58 -2.92 -11.13
CA LEU A 161 2.27 -3.50 -12.43
C LEU A 161 0.82 -4.02 -12.47
N PRO A 162 0.21 -4.16 -13.68
CA PRO A 162 -1.12 -4.75 -13.83
C PRO A 162 -1.25 -6.13 -13.19
N THR A 163 -0.19 -6.94 -13.20
CA THR A 163 -0.16 -8.28 -12.60
C THR A 163 -0.36 -8.26 -11.08
N HIS A 164 0.04 -7.19 -10.40
CA HIS A 164 -0.23 -7.01 -8.97
C HIS A 164 -1.72 -6.82 -8.71
N LEU A 165 -2.41 -6.05 -9.56
CA LEU A 165 -3.84 -5.83 -9.46
C LEU A 165 -4.63 -7.11 -9.77
N GLU A 166 -4.17 -7.91 -10.75
CA GLU A 166 -4.75 -9.24 -11.02
C GLU A 166 -4.61 -10.19 -9.83
N THR A 167 -3.50 -10.12 -9.11
CA THR A 167 -3.31 -10.87 -7.86
C THR A 167 -4.36 -10.46 -6.82
N ILE A 168 -4.62 -9.15 -6.68
CA ILE A 168 -5.65 -8.62 -5.77
C ILE A 168 -7.04 -9.08 -6.20
N ARG A 169 -7.39 -8.98 -7.49
CA ARG A 169 -8.68 -9.45 -8.02
C ARG A 169 -8.90 -10.94 -7.73
N SER A 170 -7.89 -11.76 -7.99
CA SER A 170 -7.94 -13.20 -7.77
C SER A 170 -8.13 -13.55 -6.29
N TRP A 171 -7.41 -12.84 -5.40
CA TRP A 171 -7.54 -13.03 -3.97
C TRP A 171 -8.91 -12.60 -3.44
N MET A 172 -9.44 -11.47 -3.88
CA MET A 172 -10.77 -10.98 -3.52
C MET A 172 -11.87 -11.95 -3.99
N ALA A 173 -11.75 -12.52 -5.20
CA ALA A 173 -12.67 -13.54 -5.68
C ALA A 173 -12.68 -14.79 -4.79
N GLY A 174 -11.51 -15.19 -4.27
CA GLY A 174 -11.38 -16.29 -3.31
C GLY A 174 -12.08 -16.03 -1.99
N LEU A 175 -12.08 -14.77 -1.49
CA LEU A 175 -12.79 -14.41 -0.25
C LEU A 175 -14.32 -14.53 -0.38
N VAL A 176 -14.86 -14.17 -1.53
CA VAL A 176 -16.31 -14.24 -1.80
C VAL A 176 -16.79 -15.70 -1.89
N GLY A 177 -15.94 -16.61 -2.35
CA GLY A 177 -16.23 -18.05 -2.45
C GLY A 177 -16.10 -18.84 -1.14
N MET A 178 -15.56 -18.26 -0.08
CA MET A 178 -15.43 -18.95 1.22
C MET A 178 -16.76 -18.89 1.99
N PRO A 179 -17.34 -20.04 2.41
CA PRO A 179 -18.52 -20.04 3.28
C PRO A 179 -18.16 -19.40 4.62
N SER A 180 -18.98 -18.45 5.04
CA SER A 180 -18.88 -17.83 6.38
C SER A 180 -18.84 -18.94 7.43
N ARG A 181 -17.71 -19.10 8.12
CA ARG A 181 -17.66 -19.99 9.30
C ARG A 181 -18.52 -19.35 10.40
N SER A 182 -19.74 -19.85 10.55
CA SER A 182 -20.58 -19.53 11.69
C SER A 182 -19.87 -20.02 12.96
N PHE A 183 -19.43 -19.10 13.81
CA PHE A 183 -19.04 -19.44 15.17
C PHE A 183 -20.32 -19.85 15.92
N THR A 184 -20.58 -21.14 15.97
CA THR A 184 -21.58 -21.68 16.91
C THR A 184 -20.98 -21.54 18.29
N SER A 185 -21.50 -20.56 19.06
CA SER A 185 -21.21 -20.42 20.48
C SER A 185 -21.71 -21.69 21.17
N LEU A 186 -20.79 -22.55 21.57
CA LEU A 186 -21.10 -23.56 22.61
C LEU A 186 -21.23 -22.80 23.93
N ARG A 187 -22.47 -22.54 24.32
CA ARG A 187 -22.86 -22.26 25.70
C ARG A 187 -23.20 -23.61 26.31
N ASP A 188 -22.40 -24.03 27.21
CA ASP A 188 -22.76 -24.94 28.33
C ASP A 188 -22.43 -24.24 29.63
#